data_ce98b2cb2bc5757158a13ac252afced9
#
_entry.id   ce98b2cb2bc5757158a13ac252afced9
#
_cell.length_a   1.000
_cell.length_b   1.000
_cell.length_c   1.000
_cell.angle_alpha   90.00
_cell.angle_beta   90.00
_cell.angle_gamma   90.00
#
_symmetry.space_group_name_H-M   'P 1'
#
loop_
_entity.id
_entity.type
_entity.pdbx_description
1 polymer ?
#
loop_
_entity_poly.entity_id
_entity_poly.type
_entity_poly.pdbx_seq_one_letter_code
_entity_poly.pdbx_strand_id
1 'polypeptide(L)'
;MELPPELEAVEGAKNLRDWFGYWPNFHDAEVISLHLNRSATTSLLLHTWEMTKETDEHGYYVLAKHVVVEFVLEEILDLSLSGFSHQNVLFGLAVHRIENGFRLTLGDSYGIAGTI
;
A
#
# COMPACT_ATOMS: atom_id res chain seq x y z
N MET A 1 -16.04 7.77 -3.21
CA MET A 1 -14.86 8.65 -3.07
C MET A 1 -14.05 8.62 -4.35
N GLU A 2 -13.63 9.76 -4.80
CA GLU A 2 -12.85 9.86 -6.02
C GLU A 2 -11.38 9.51 -5.80
N LEU A 3 -10.73 9.09 -6.88
CA LEU A 3 -9.29 8.89 -6.87
C LEU A 3 -8.62 10.24 -6.65
N PRO A 4 -7.62 10.33 -5.74
CA PRO A 4 -6.84 11.56 -5.58
C PRO A 4 -6.27 12.01 -6.93
N PRO A 5 -6.35 13.31 -7.28
CA PRO A 5 -5.91 13.78 -8.59
C PRO A 5 -4.47 13.41 -8.94
N GLU A 6 -3.60 13.37 -7.94
CA GLU A 6 -2.19 13.01 -8.13
C GLU A 6 -1.98 11.56 -8.57
N LEU A 7 -2.98 10.69 -8.38
CA LEU A 7 -2.89 9.29 -8.75
C LEU A 7 -3.52 8.98 -10.11
N GLU A 8 -4.15 9.95 -10.76
CA GLU A 8 -4.79 9.72 -12.06
C GLU A 8 -3.81 9.25 -13.13
N ALA A 9 -2.56 9.67 -13.04
CA ALA A 9 -1.52 9.27 -13.99
C ALA A 9 -0.88 7.92 -13.67
N VAL A 10 -1.21 7.33 -12.53
CA VAL A 10 -0.64 6.05 -12.11
C VAL A 10 -1.44 4.91 -12.73
N GLU A 11 -0.78 4.12 -13.56
CA GLU A 11 -1.42 2.96 -14.19
C GLU A 11 -1.88 1.97 -13.13
N GLY A 12 -3.13 1.53 -13.25
CA GLY A 12 -3.72 0.57 -12.32
C GLY A 12 -4.39 1.19 -11.09
N ALA A 13 -4.12 2.45 -10.77
CA ALA A 13 -4.70 3.10 -9.60
C ALA A 13 -6.22 3.15 -9.68
N LYS A 14 -6.75 3.47 -10.84
CA LYS A 14 -8.19 3.54 -11.07
C LYS A 14 -8.85 2.18 -10.89
N ASN A 15 -8.20 1.11 -11.33
CA ASN A 15 -8.71 -0.25 -11.17
C ASN A 15 -8.81 -0.62 -9.69
N LEU A 16 -7.83 -0.25 -8.90
CA LEU A 16 -7.85 -0.51 -7.46
C LEU A 16 -8.95 0.29 -6.77
N ARG A 17 -9.09 1.57 -7.12
CA ARG A 17 -10.17 2.40 -6.60
C ARG A 17 -11.53 1.79 -6.93
N ASP A 18 -11.72 1.33 -8.15
CA ASP A 18 -12.99 0.73 -8.59
C ASP A 18 -13.27 -0.60 -7.89
N TRP A 19 -12.24 -1.38 -7.63
CA TRP A 19 -12.37 -2.64 -6.88
C TRP A 19 -12.90 -2.41 -5.46
N PHE A 20 -12.31 -1.45 -4.72
CA PHE A 20 -12.76 -1.14 -3.37
C PHE A 20 -13.99 -0.23 -3.33
N GLY A 21 -14.21 0.59 -4.35
CA GLY A 21 -15.20 1.65 -4.34
C GLY A 21 -14.68 2.96 -3.75
N TYR A 22 -13.42 2.98 -3.34
CA TYR A 22 -12.71 4.14 -2.79
C TYR A 22 -11.20 3.87 -2.89
N TRP A 23 -10.39 4.90 -2.72
CA TRP A 23 -8.93 4.69 -2.63
C TRP A 23 -8.58 4.25 -1.21
N PRO A 24 -7.99 3.06 -1.02
CA PRO A 24 -7.69 2.55 0.32
C PRO A 24 -6.55 3.30 0.99
N ASN A 25 -6.57 3.34 2.33
CA ASN A 25 -5.47 3.90 3.11
C ASN A 25 -4.43 2.84 3.49
N PHE A 26 -4.70 1.59 3.21
CA PHE A 26 -3.83 0.45 3.51
C PHE A 26 -3.58 0.24 5.01
N HIS A 27 -4.52 0.67 5.85
CA HIS A 27 -4.44 0.42 7.28
C HIS A 27 -4.45 -1.08 7.55
N ASP A 28 -3.53 -1.53 8.37
CA ASP A 28 -3.29 -2.95 8.69
C ASP A 28 -2.86 -3.83 7.52
N ALA A 29 -2.52 -3.25 6.37
CA ALA A 29 -2.01 -4.02 5.26
C ALA A 29 -0.71 -4.75 5.65
N GLU A 30 -0.60 -6.00 5.22
CA GLU A 30 0.58 -6.81 5.47
C GLU A 30 1.56 -6.70 4.30
N VAL A 31 2.80 -6.35 4.59
CA VAL A 31 3.84 -6.33 3.57
C VAL A 31 4.31 -7.77 3.34
N ILE A 32 3.99 -8.30 2.17
CA ILE A 32 4.39 -9.66 1.80
C ILE A 32 5.86 -9.68 1.40
N SER A 33 6.27 -8.76 0.56
CA SER A 33 7.65 -8.69 0.08
C SER A 33 7.97 -7.32 -0.49
N LEU A 34 9.24 -6.99 -0.46
CA LEU A 34 9.81 -5.84 -1.16
C LEU A 34 11.01 -6.33 -1.94
N HIS A 35 10.93 -6.26 -3.25
CA HIS A 35 11.99 -6.71 -4.14
C HIS A 35 12.68 -5.51 -4.77
N LEU A 36 13.85 -5.19 -4.26
CA LEU A 36 14.65 -4.09 -4.79
C LEU A 36 15.46 -4.56 -5.98
N ASN A 37 15.39 -3.82 -7.07
CA ASN A 37 16.09 -4.17 -8.28
C ASN A 37 16.70 -2.92 -8.90
N ARG A 38 18.01 -2.95 -9.11
CA ARG A 38 18.73 -1.82 -9.68
C ARG A 38 18.49 -1.67 -11.19
N SER A 39 18.36 -2.78 -11.89
CA SER A 39 18.33 -2.83 -13.37
C SER A 39 16.96 -3.01 -13.95
N ALA A 40 15.93 -3.12 -13.10
CA ALA A 40 14.55 -3.36 -13.52
C ALA A 40 13.61 -2.69 -12.51
N THR A 41 12.34 -3.09 -12.55
CA THR A 41 11.36 -2.53 -11.61
C THR A 41 11.54 -3.10 -10.20
N THR A 42 11.25 -2.27 -9.21
CA THR A 42 11.15 -2.67 -7.81
C THR A 42 9.69 -2.96 -7.50
N SER A 43 9.41 -4.03 -6.77
CA SER A 43 8.05 -4.44 -6.44
C SER A 43 7.82 -4.46 -4.95
N LEU A 44 6.74 -3.81 -4.53
CA LEU A 44 6.23 -3.88 -3.16
C LEU A 44 4.88 -4.58 -3.20
N LEU A 45 4.79 -5.75 -2.58
CA LEU A 45 3.55 -6.52 -2.52
C LEU A 45 2.91 -6.41 -1.14
N LEU A 46 1.64 -6.06 -1.14
CA LEU A 46 0.84 -5.92 0.07
C LEU A 46 -0.39 -6.81 -0.01
N HIS A 47 -0.74 -7.45 1.10
CA HIS A 47 -2.05 -8.04 1.28
C HIS A 47 -2.90 -7.05 2.06
N THR A 48 -4.03 -6.66 1.50
CA THR A 48 -4.95 -5.73 2.13
C THR A 48 -6.39 -6.18 1.97
N TRP A 49 -7.30 -5.54 2.67
CA TRP A 49 -8.72 -5.90 2.70
C TRP A 49 -9.55 -4.70 3.13
N GLU A 50 -10.87 -4.87 3.05
CA GLU A 50 -11.82 -3.92 3.59
C GLU A 50 -12.35 -4.43 4.91
N MET A 51 -12.26 -3.61 5.96
CA MET A 51 -12.90 -3.90 7.24
C MET A 51 -14.34 -3.39 7.17
N THR A 52 -15.30 -4.30 7.26
CA THR A 52 -16.71 -3.92 7.21
C THR A 52 -17.21 -3.51 8.59
N LYS A 53 -18.42 -2.93 8.64
CA LYS A 53 -19.06 -2.60 9.90
C LYS A 53 -19.84 -3.79 10.50
N GLU A 54 -19.91 -4.89 9.76
CA GLU A 54 -20.56 -6.11 10.22
C GLU A 54 -19.66 -6.86 11.19
N THR A 55 -20.26 -7.52 12.17
CA THR A 55 -19.53 -8.35 13.11
C THR A 55 -19.93 -9.79 12.93
N ASP A 56 -18.97 -10.70 13.20
CA ASP A 56 -19.23 -12.13 13.18
C ASP A 56 -19.82 -12.60 14.52
N GLU A 57 -20.01 -13.91 14.66
CA GLU A 57 -20.58 -14.53 15.88
C GLU A 57 -19.69 -14.32 17.11
N HIS A 58 -18.42 -13.99 16.93
CA HIS A 58 -17.47 -13.75 18.02
C HIS A 58 -17.30 -12.26 18.34
N GLY A 59 -18.04 -11.37 17.66
CA GLY A 59 -17.94 -9.93 17.88
C GLY A 59 -16.79 -9.23 17.13
N TYR A 60 -16.10 -9.94 16.26
CA TYR A 60 -15.05 -9.35 15.43
C TYR A 60 -15.61 -8.78 14.13
N TYR A 61 -15.01 -7.71 13.63
CA TYR A 61 -15.42 -7.15 12.35
C TYR A 61 -15.14 -8.12 11.21
N VAL A 62 -16.11 -8.24 10.32
CA VAL A 62 -15.96 -9.07 9.12
C VAL A 62 -15.05 -8.35 8.13
N LEU A 63 -14.03 -9.06 7.66
CA LEU A 63 -13.12 -8.56 6.63
C LEU A 63 -13.59 -9.05 5.26
N ALA A 64 -13.52 -8.16 4.29
CA ALA A 64 -13.96 -8.47 2.92
C ALA A 64 -12.95 -7.92 1.91
N LYS A 65 -13.12 -8.29 0.65
CA LYS A 65 -12.31 -7.80 -0.46
C LYS A 65 -10.81 -7.97 -0.24
N HIS A 66 -10.40 -9.18 0.18
CA HIS A 66 -8.99 -9.51 0.29
C HIS A 66 -8.32 -9.48 -1.08
N VAL A 67 -7.20 -8.81 -1.16
CA VAL A 67 -6.47 -8.65 -2.42
C VAL A 67 -4.99 -8.43 -2.15
N VAL A 68 -4.18 -8.88 -3.09
CA VAL A 68 -2.75 -8.55 -3.11
C VAL A 68 -2.55 -7.40 -4.09
N VAL A 69 -1.95 -6.33 -3.61
CA VAL A 69 -1.65 -5.15 -4.41
C VAL A 69 -0.15 -5.10 -4.64
N GLU A 70 0.23 -4.98 -5.90
CA GLU A 70 1.63 -4.78 -6.25
C GLU A 70 1.86 -3.34 -6.67
N PHE A 71 2.76 -2.66 -5.95
CA PHE A 71 3.27 -1.37 -6.38
C PHE A 71 4.54 -1.62 -7.18
N VAL A 72 4.50 -1.31 -8.47
CA VAL A 72 5.63 -1.44 -9.36
C VAL A 72 6.29 -0.08 -9.46
N LEU A 73 7.56 -0.01 -9.04
CA LEU A 73 8.30 1.23 -8.94
C LEU A 73 9.45 1.23 -9.95
N GLU A 74 9.52 2.30 -10.71
CA GLU A 74 10.59 2.50 -11.69
C GLU A 74 11.49 3.64 -11.22
N GLU A 75 12.77 3.54 -11.56
CA GLU A 75 13.74 4.61 -11.32
C GLU A 75 13.70 5.15 -9.89
N ILE A 76 14.06 4.28 -8.94
CA ILE A 76 14.13 4.69 -7.53
C ILE A 76 15.15 5.80 -7.37
N LEU A 77 14.70 6.97 -6.94
CA LEU A 77 15.55 8.14 -6.71
C LEU A 77 16.11 8.15 -5.29
N ASP A 78 15.30 7.69 -4.33
CA ASP A 78 15.69 7.65 -2.94
C ASP A 78 14.87 6.58 -2.23
N LEU A 79 15.46 5.97 -1.21
CA LEU A 79 14.79 4.95 -0.42
C LEU A 79 15.34 5.01 0.99
N SER A 80 14.45 5.18 1.95
CA SER A 80 14.80 5.19 3.36
C SER A 80 13.79 4.36 4.12
N LEU A 81 14.16 3.13 4.45
CA LEU A 81 13.31 2.20 5.18
C LEU A 81 14.03 1.71 6.42
N SER A 82 13.27 1.40 7.45
CA SER A 82 13.77 0.84 8.69
C SER A 82 12.79 -0.18 9.25
N GLY A 83 13.25 -0.96 10.21
CA GLY A 83 12.38 -1.83 10.99
C GLY A 83 11.84 -3.07 10.28
N PHE A 84 12.31 -3.38 9.08
CA PHE A 84 11.85 -4.60 8.40
C PHE A 84 12.11 -5.82 9.28
N SER A 85 11.08 -6.63 9.47
CA SER A 85 11.14 -7.82 10.33
C SER A 85 10.32 -8.96 9.71
N HIS A 86 10.09 -10.00 10.48
CA HIS A 86 9.25 -11.10 10.05
C HIS A 86 7.75 -10.74 10.06
N GLN A 87 7.40 -9.61 10.65
CA GLN A 87 6.02 -9.14 10.74
C GLN A 87 5.97 -7.65 10.38
N ASN A 88 5.56 -7.35 9.16
CA ASN A 88 5.52 -5.98 8.65
C ASN A 88 4.07 -5.61 8.35
N VAL A 89 3.46 -4.89 9.28
CA VAL A 89 2.07 -4.44 9.19
C VAL A 89 2.06 -2.92 9.16
N LEU A 90 1.39 -2.34 8.19
CA LEU A 90 1.37 -0.91 8.00
C LEU A 90 0.26 -0.24 8.81
N PHE A 91 0.55 0.90 9.41
CA PHE A 91 -0.47 1.80 9.90
C PHE A 91 -1.23 2.44 8.72
N GLY A 92 -0.52 2.71 7.64
CA GLY A 92 -1.08 3.20 6.40
C GLY A 92 0.01 3.33 5.35
N LEU A 93 -0.41 3.56 4.12
CA LEU A 93 0.48 3.86 3.02
C LEU A 93 -0.12 5.02 2.23
N ALA A 94 0.66 6.06 2.02
CA ALA A 94 0.25 7.21 1.25
C ALA A 94 1.16 7.39 0.03
N VAL A 95 0.57 7.77 -1.08
CA VAL A 95 1.29 8.08 -2.32
C VAL A 95 1.16 9.58 -2.56
N HIS A 96 2.30 10.26 -2.64
CA HIS A 96 2.34 11.69 -2.87
C HIS A 96 3.09 12.01 -4.15
N ARG A 97 2.59 12.98 -4.89
CA ARG A 97 3.33 13.49 -6.03
C ARG A 97 4.41 14.47 -5.56
N ILE A 98 5.61 14.26 -6.08
CA ILE A 98 6.75 15.14 -5.83
C ILE A 98 7.23 15.71 -7.17
N GLU A 99 8.21 16.62 -7.14
CA GLU A 99 8.70 17.30 -8.34
C GLU A 99 9.13 16.33 -9.45
N ASN A 100 9.82 15.26 -9.07
CA ASN A 100 10.42 14.31 -10.02
C ASN A 100 9.68 12.96 -10.08
N GLY A 101 8.47 12.87 -9.56
CA GLY A 101 7.73 11.61 -9.57
C GLY A 101 6.80 11.46 -8.38
N PHE A 102 6.89 10.32 -7.71
CA PHE A 102 6.02 9.98 -6.60
C PHE A 102 6.82 9.54 -5.39
N ARG A 103 6.26 9.76 -4.22
CA ARG A 103 6.81 9.26 -2.96
C ARG A 103 5.77 8.38 -2.28
N LEU A 104 6.19 7.17 -1.89
CA LEU A 104 5.39 6.29 -1.03
C LEU A 104 5.86 6.47 0.39
N THR A 105 4.93 6.75 1.30
CA THR A 105 5.22 6.84 2.73
C THR A 105 4.54 5.68 3.43
N LEU A 106 5.34 4.87 4.11
CA LEU A 106 4.86 3.72 4.87
C LEU A 106 4.88 4.09 6.36
N GLY A 107 3.70 4.16 6.95
CA GLY A 107 3.56 4.32 8.39
C GLY A 107 3.57 2.95 9.06
N ASP A 108 4.30 2.80 10.15
CA ASP A 108 4.43 1.50 10.82
C ASP A 108 3.37 1.28 11.89
N SER A 109 2.87 0.04 11.95
CA SER A 109 2.28 -0.53 13.16
C SER A 109 3.27 -1.51 13.76
N TYR A 110 3.81 -2.37 12.92
CA TYR A 110 4.88 -3.32 13.29
C TYR A 110 5.85 -3.41 12.14
N GLY A 111 7.13 -3.25 12.43
CA GLY A 111 8.19 -3.52 11.48
C GLY A 111 8.50 -2.37 10.56
N ILE A 112 8.34 -2.60 9.27
CA ILE A 112 8.82 -1.67 8.23
C ILE A 112 8.17 -0.30 8.28
N ALA A 113 8.97 0.74 8.13
CA ALA A 113 8.51 2.12 7.99
C ALA A 113 9.50 2.92 7.15
N GLY A 114 9.05 4.00 6.56
CA GLY A 114 9.91 4.91 5.81
C GLY A 114 9.30 5.41 4.52
N THR A 115 10.17 5.71 3.57
CA THR A 115 9.77 6.28 2.27
C THR A 115 10.51 5.61 1.12
N ILE A 116 9.87 5.62 -0.02
CA ILE A 116 10.48 5.16 -1.28
C ILE A 116 10.27 6.20 -2.35
#